data_f796197fb675ab1005f0eef01f30537d
#
_entry.id   f796197fb675ab1005f0eef01f30537d
#
_cell.length_a   1.000
_cell.length_b   1.000
_cell.length_c   1.000
_cell.angle_alpha   90.00
_cell.angle_beta   90.00
_cell.angle_gamma   90.00
#
_symmetry.space_group_name_H-M   'P 1'
#
loop_
_entity.id
_entity.type
_entity.pdbx_description
1 polymer ?
#
loop_
_entity_poly.entity_id
_entity_poly.type
_entity_poly.pdbx_seq_one_letter_code
_entity_poly.pdbx_strand_id
1 'polypeptide(L)'
;GSPLAVEMLSCGEEEVKVVDKFKGKHLKGKRYKPLYTFMPTDKPAHRVVLADFVTTEDGTGLVHIAPAFGADDMQMAAENDLPIIMTVAPDGTFIPEVRQWSGIFVKDADPAITEDLKTRGLLYKAETYTHTYPFCWRCDTPLLYYARKTWYIRTSQVKDRLVALNDQINWVPGH
;
A
#
# COMPACT_ATOMS: atom_id res chain seq x y z
N GLY A 1 16.03 12.64 8.37
CA GLY A 1 14.68 12.35 8.86
C GLY A 1 13.86 13.62 8.96
N SER A 2 12.56 13.53 8.82
CA SER A 2 11.67 14.67 9.09
C SER A 2 11.67 14.99 10.59
N PRO A 3 11.36 16.22 11.01
CA PRO A 3 11.13 16.54 12.43
C PRO A 3 10.07 15.63 13.05
N LEU A 4 9.00 15.31 12.31
CA LEU A 4 7.96 14.35 12.68
C LEU A 4 8.48 12.94 12.95
N ALA A 5 9.49 12.47 12.20
CA ALA A 5 10.08 11.16 12.47
C ALA A 5 10.73 11.11 13.86
N VAL A 6 11.36 12.19 14.30
CA VAL A 6 11.94 12.28 15.65
C VAL A 6 10.83 12.27 16.70
N GLU A 7 9.76 13.02 16.49
CA GLU A 7 8.60 13.06 17.37
C GLU A 7 7.88 11.70 17.46
N MET A 8 7.64 11.06 16.32
CA MET A 8 7.03 9.72 16.27
C MET A 8 7.88 8.63 16.93
N LEU A 9 9.21 8.77 16.91
CA LEU A 9 10.14 7.84 17.55
C LEU A 9 10.35 8.13 19.04
N SER A 10 9.93 9.29 19.53
CA SER A 10 9.98 9.62 20.96
C SER A 10 8.89 8.86 21.69
N CYS A 11 9.25 7.79 22.38
CA CYS A 11 8.37 6.98 23.21
C CYS A 11 8.70 7.18 24.68
N GLY A 12 7.81 7.80 25.42
CA GLY A 12 7.95 7.96 26.88
C GLY A 12 9.09 8.90 27.29
N GLU A 13 9.83 8.53 28.34
CA GLU A 13 10.92 9.33 28.93
C GLU A 13 12.27 9.17 28.18
N GLU A 14 12.35 8.30 27.17
CA GLU A 14 13.60 8.11 26.43
C GLU A 14 13.82 9.24 25.41
N GLU A 15 14.93 9.95 25.57
CA GLU A 15 15.34 11.04 24.71
C GLU A 15 15.91 10.52 23.39
N VAL A 16 15.24 10.82 22.27
CA VAL A 16 15.73 10.44 20.92
C VAL A 16 16.90 11.32 20.52
N LYS A 17 18.09 10.72 20.40
CA LYS A 17 19.28 11.39 19.90
C LYS A 17 19.39 11.27 18.39
N VAL A 18 19.38 12.41 17.68
CA VAL A 18 19.68 12.45 16.25
C VAL A 18 21.17 12.26 16.03
N VAL A 19 21.56 11.13 15.46
CA VAL A 19 22.96 10.76 15.22
C VAL A 19 23.47 11.35 13.88
N ASP A 20 22.62 11.33 12.84
CA ASP A 20 22.97 11.82 11.50
C ASP A 20 21.74 12.31 10.74
N LYS A 21 21.98 13.17 9.73
CA LYS A 21 20.95 13.69 8.80
C LYS A 21 21.43 13.52 7.37
N PHE A 22 20.63 12.86 6.55
CA PHE A 22 20.93 12.64 5.14
C PHE A 22 19.65 12.69 4.28
N LYS A 23 19.82 12.87 2.98
CA LYS A 23 18.70 12.87 2.02
C LYS A 23 18.24 11.44 1.75
N GLY A 24 16.92 11.23 1.58
CA GLY A 24 16.32 9.92 1.28
C GLY A 24 16.98 9.19 0.10
N LYS A 25 17.49 9.91 -0.89
CA LYS A 25 18.23 9.33 -2.02
C LYS A 25 19.43 8.46 -1.63
N HIS A 26 20.02 8.69 -0.46
CA HIS A 26 21.15 7.89 0.04
C HIS A 26 20.71 6.50 0.53
N LEU A 27 19.41 6.29 0.70
CA LEU A 27 18.83 4.99 1.04
C LEU A 27 18.51 4.14 -0.20
N LYS A 28 18.48 4.72 -1.41
CA LYS A 28 18.14 4.00 -2.65
C LYS A 28 18.96 2.72 -2.78
N GLY A 29 18.27 1.60 -3.02
CA GLY A 29 18.88 0.30 -3.22
C GLY A 29 19.31 -0.42 -1.95
N LYS A 30 19.28 0.21 -0.77
CA LYS A 30 19.53 -0.50 0.49
C LYS A 30 18.48 -1.60 0.68
N ARG A 31 18.94 -2.75 1.18
CA ARG A 31 18.09 -3.91 1.45
C ARG A 31 17.78 -4.00 2.93
N TYR A 32 16.62 -4.56 3.24
CA TYR A 32 16.20 -4.83 4.61
C TYR A 32 15.69 -6.27 4.75
N LYS A 33 15.73 -6.81 5.95
CA LYS A 33 15.15 -8.12 6.26
C LYS A 33 13.63 -7.96 6.38
N PRO A 34 12.82 -8.71 5.58
CA PRO A 34 11.36 -8.62 5.68
C PRO A 34 10.86 -9.13 7.03
N LEU A 35 9.72 -8.59 7.46
CA LEU A 35 9.04 -9.07 8.67
C LEU A 35 8.50 -10.50 8.50
N TYR A 36 8.05 -10.84 7.28
CA TYR A 36 7.49 -12.13 6.91
C TYR A 36 7.97 -12.57 5.53
N THR A 37 8.10 -13.88 5.33
CA THR A 37 8.55 -14.52 4.09
C THR A 37 7.64 -15.69 3.73
N PHE A 38 6.34 -15.42 3.58
CA PHE A 38 5.37 -16.48 3.31
C PHE A 38 5.46 -17.03 1.89
N MET A 39 5.86 -16.19 0.92
CA MET A 39 5.92 -16.56 -0.48
C MET A 39 7.32 -16.28 -1.05
N PRO A 40 7.84 -17.16 -1.90
CA PRO A 40 9.04 -16.87 -2.67
C PRO A 40 8.77 -15.74 -3.66
N THR A 41 9.82 -14.99 -3.99
CA THR A 41 9.78 -13.95 -5.02
C THR A 41 10.81 -14.27 -6.09
N ASP A 42 10.44 -14.12 -7.35
CA ASP A 42 11.29 -14.27 -8.52
C ASP A 42 12.10 -13.01 -8.85
N LYS A 43 11.72 -11.89 -8.23
CA LYS A 43 12.33 -10.57 -8.43
C LYS A 43 12.93 -10.03 -7.15
N PRO A 44 13.90 -9.11 -7.23
CA PRO A 44 14.46 -8.44 -6.06
C PRO A 44 13.39 -7.63 -5.32
N ALA A 45 13.04 -8.11 -4.12
CA ALA A 45 12.14 -7.45 -3.17
C ALA A 45 12.94 -6.84 -2.00
N HIS A 46 12.22 -6.28 -1.04
CA HIS A 46 12.74 -5.81 0.26
C HIS A 46 13.93 -4.84 0.13
N ARG A 47 13.76 -3.85 -0.74
CA ARG A 47 14.75 -2.79 -0.98
C ARG A 47 14.08 -1.42 -1.02
N VAL A 48 14.87 -0.40 -0.72
CA VAL A 48 14.41 1.00 -0.78
C VAL A 48 14.41 1.49 -2.22
N VAL A 49 13.28 2.00 -2.68
CA VAL A 49 13.09 2.72 -3.95
C VAL A 49 12.74 4.17 -3.66
N LEU A 50 12.91 5.06 -4.64
CA LEU A 50 12.53 6.47 -4.51
C LEU A 50 11.15 6.68 -5.15
N ALA A 51 10.32 7.50 -4.51
CA ALA A 51 9.03 7.90 -5.02
C ALA A 51 8.79 9.39 -4.75
N ASP A 52 8.22 10.09 -5.73
CA ASP A 52 8.03 11.55 -5.65
C ASP A 52 6.85 11.93 -4.75
N PHE A 53 5.93 11.02 -4.50
CA PHE A 53 4.78 11.24 -3.59
C PHE A 53 5.14 11.15 -2.10
N VAL A 54 6.35 10.69 -1.76
CA VAL A 54 6.78 10.58 -0.36
C VAL A 54 7.27 11.94 0.13
N THR A 55 6.54 12.51 1.09
CA THR A 55 6.88 13.80 1.72
C THR A 55 7.56 13.60 3.06
N THR A 56 8.09 14.69 3.61
CA THR A 56 8.59 14.77 5.00
C THR A 56 7.68 15.61 5.89
N GLU A 57 6.55 16.02 5.38
CA GLU A 57 5.54 16.81 6.08
C GLU A 57 4.64 15.92 6.93
N ASP A 58 4.36 14.71 6.40
CA ASP A 58 3.60 13.68 7.09
C ASP A 58 4.46 12.44 7.34
N GLY A 59 4.43 11.91 8.56
CA GLY A 59 5.09 10.67 8.94
C GLY A 59 6.62 10.72 8.89
N THR A 60 7.22 9.56 8.65
CA THR A 60 8.69 9.37 8.77
C THR A 60 9.47 9.74 7.51
N GLY A 61 8.80 10.01 6.39
CA GLY A 61 9.46 10.12 5.07
C GLY A 61 9.83 8.75 4.48
N LEU A 62 9.32 7.67 5.04
CA LEU A 62 9.41 6.30 4.53
C LEU A 62 7.99 5.72 4.45
N VAL A 63 7.66 5.15 3.30
CA VAL A 63 6.36 4.52 3.05
C VAL A 63 6.58 3.05 2.68
N HIS A 64 5.80 2.16 3.28
CA HIS A 64 5.80 0.75 2.91
C HIS A 64 5.02 0.56 1.61
N ILE A 65 5.61 -0.11 0.63
CA ILE A 65 4.99 -0.39 -0.68
C ILE A 65 4.46 -1.82 -0.70
N ALA A 66 3.16 -1.95 -0.98
CA ALA A 66 2.45 -3.23 -1.14
C ALA A 66 1.78 -3.30 -2.53
N PRO A 67 2.49 -3.71 -3.59
CA PRO A 67 2.07 -3.57 -4.99
C PRO A 67 0.69 -4.14 -5.33
N ALA A 68 0.29 -5.21 -4.65
CA ALA A 68 -1.02 -5.84 -4.88
C ALA A 68 -2.21 -5.07 -4.27
N PHE A 69 -1.95 -4.07 -3.40
CA PHE A 69 -2.96 -3.49 -2.52
C PHE A 69 -3.01 -1.95 -2.55
N GLY A 70 -2.42 -1.32 -3.57
CA GLY A 70 -2.48 0.11 -3.81
C GLY A 70 -2.17 0.47 -5.26
N ALA A 71 -2.82 1.51 -5.81
CA ALA A 71 -2.60 1.94 -7.20
C ALA A 71 -1.21 2.54 -7.38
N ASP A 72 -0.81 3.43 -6.47
CA ASP A 72 0.53 4.05 -6.48
C ASP A 72 1.62 3.00 -6.23
N ASP A 73 1.35 2.03 -5.34
CA ASP A 73 2.23 0.91 -5.05
C ASP A 73 2.43 0.02 -6.29
N MET A 74 1.35 -0.23 -7.05
CA MET A 74 1.40 -0.99 -8.30
C MET A 74 2.22 -0.25 -9.36
N GLN A 75 2.05 1.06 -9.48
CA GLN A 75 2.85 1.88 -10.38
C GLN A 75 4.33 1.82 -10.01
N MET A 76 4.65 2.00 -8.73
CA MET A 76 6.04 1.88 -8.23
C MET A 76 6.63 0.50 -8.50
N ALA A 77 5.82 -0.55 -8.42
CA ALA A 77 6.26 -1.89 -8.75
C ALA A 77 6.63 -2.04 -10.24
N ALA A 78 5.82 -1.48 -11.13
CA ALA A 78 6.09 -1.50 -12.56
C ALA A 78 7.36 -0.70 -12.93
N GLU A 79 7.54 0.48 -12.34
CA GLU A 79 8.70 1.37 -12.60
C GLU A 79 10.01 0.82 -12.04
N ASN A 80 9.94 0.05 -10.96
CA ASN A 80 11.13 -0.45 -10.25
C ASN A 80 11.31 -1.97 -10.36
N ASP A 81 10.55 -2.66 -11.19
CA ASP A 81 10.57 -4.12 -11.33
C ASP A 81 10.48 -4.86 -9.98
N LEU A 82 9.48 -4.48 -9.16
CA LEU A 82 9.19 -5.15 -7.91
C LEU A 82 8.22 -6.31 -8.13
N PRO A 83 8.27 -7.37 -7.31
CA PRO A 83 7.32 -8.47 -7.39
C PRO A 83 5.93 -8.02 -6.91
N ILE A 84 4.88 -8.57 -7.51
CA ILE A 84 3.51 -8.43 -7.07
C ILE A 84 3.14 -9.69 -6.30
N ILE A 85 3.03 -9.59 -4.98
CA ILE A 85 2.77 -10.73 -4.10
C ILE A 85 1.34 -10.65 -3.61
N MET A 86 0.50 -11.60 -4.03
CA MET A 86 -0.91 -11.69 -3.62
C MET A 86 -1.02 -12.60 -2.41
N THR A 87 -1.22 -12.01 -1.24
CA THR A 87 -1.38 -12.71 0.04
C THR A 87 -2.83 -12.81 0.50
N VAL A 88 -3.74 -12.22 -0.25
CA VAL A 88 -5.18 -12.12 0.09
C VAL A 88 -5.99 -12.73 -1.04
N ALA A 89 -6.97 -13.53 -0.68
CA ALA A 89 -7.94 -14.14 -1.58
C ALA A 89 -9.06 -13.14 -1.99
N PRO A 90 -9.86 -13.43 -3.03
CA PRO A 90 -10.92 -12.53 -3.51
C PRO A 90 -12.00 -12.19 -2.48
N ASP A 91 -12.15 -12.97 -1.43
CA ASP A 91 -13.08 -12.76 -0.31
C ASP A 91 -12.48 -11.91 0.82
N GLY A 92 -11.23 -11.46 0.66
CA GLY A 92 -10.54 -10.63 1.65
C GLY A 92 -9.86 -11.41 2.78
N THR A 93 -9.80 -12.73 2.70
CA THR A 93 -9.09 -13.57 3.68
C THR A 93 -7.65 -13.83 3.25
N PHE A 94 -6.77 -14.14 4.21
CA PHE A 94 -5.43 -14.57 3.88
C PHE A 94 -5.41 -15.94 3.19
N ILE A 95 -4.57 -16.07 2.16
CA ILE A 95 -4.38 -17.33 1.43
C ILE A 95 -3.66 -18.39 2.30
N PRO A 96 -3.72 -19.70 1.94
CA PRO A 96 -3.11 -20.79 2.73
C PRO A 96 -1.61 -20.63 2.97
N GLU A 97 -0.89 -19.99 2.07
CA GLU A 97 0.56 -19.74 2.20
C GLU A 97 0.89 -18.82 3.39
N VAL A 98 -0.04 -17.95 3.79
CA VAL A 98 0.06 -17.12 5.00
C VAL A 98 -0.39 -17.95 6.21
N ARG A 99 0.35 -18.99 6.51
CA ARG A 99 -0.01 -20.11 7.40
C ARG A 99 -0.59 -19.71 8.74
N GLN A 100 -0.05 -18.67 9.39
CA GLN A 100 -0.45 -18.23 10.73
C GLN A 100 -1.84 -17.59 10.75
N TRP A 101 -2.26 -16.97 9.64
CA TRP A 101 -3.52 -16.23 9.53
C TRP A 101 -4.37 -16.68 8.34
N SER A 102 -4.07 -17.86 7.79
CA SER A 102 -4.82 -18.43 6.66
C SER A 102 -6.33 -18.49 6.96
N GLY A 103 -7.13 -18.01 6.02
CA GLY A 103 -8.59 -17.99 6.12
C GLY A 103 -9.17 -16.91 7.04
N ILE A 104 -8.34 -16.12 7.72
CA ILE A 104 -8.79 -14.99 8.54
C ILE A 104 -8.96 -13.76 7.63
N PHE A 105 -10.05 -13.01 7.81
CA PHE A 105 -10.24 -11.73 7.14
C PHE A 105 -9.14 -10.75 7.54
N VAL A 106 -8.57 -10.04 6.57
CA VAL A 106 -7.34 -9.26 6.80
C VAL A 106 -7.44 -8.23 7.92
N LYS A 107 -8.62 -7.60 8.09
CA LYS A 107 -8.83 -6.63 9.17
C LYS A 107 -8.95 -7.28 10.54
N ASP A 108 -9.44 -8.50 10.60
CA ASP A 108 -9.59 -9.26 11.84
C ASP A 108 -8.24 -9.84 12.31
N ALA A 109 -7.27 -9.94 11.42
CA ALA A 109 -5.93 -10.41 11.74
C ALA A 109 -5.01 -9.35 12.39
N ASP A 110 -5.35 -8.07 12.30
CA ASP A 110 -4.50 -6.97 12.80
C ASP A 110 -4.05 -7.16 14.26
N PRO A 111 -4.91 -7.54 15.24
CA PRO A 111 -4.48 -7.77 16.61
C PRO A 111 -3.47 -8.93 16.75
N ALA A 112 -3.69 -10.02 16.01
CA ALA A 112 -2.83 -11.20 16.05
C ALA A 112 -1.45 -10.92 15.42
N ILE A 113 -1.41 -10.14 14.34
CA ILE A 113 -0.16 -9.70 13.70
C ILE A 113 0.62 -8.76 14.64
N THR A 114 -0.07 -7.85 15.30
CA THR A 114 0.54 -6.93 16.26
C THR A 114 1.17 -7.68 17.44
N GLU A 115 0.50 -8.71 17.97
CA GLU A 115 1.01 -9.52 19.06
C GLU A 115 2.20 -10.42 18.63
N ASP A 116 2.17 -10.95 17.39
CA ASP A 116 3.33 -11.68 16.83
C ASP A 116 4.56 -10.78 16.74
N LEU A 117 4.40 -9.57 16.19
CA LEU A 117 5.50 -8.60 16.09
C LEU A 117 6.05 -8.20 17.46
N LYS A 118 5.17 -8.02 18.45
CA LYS A 118 5.54 -7.72 19.83
C LYS A 118 6.34 -8.86 20.45
N THR A 119 5.84 -10.09 20.34
CA THR A 119 6.50 -11.29 20.87
C THR A 119 7.89 -11.50 20.27
N ARG A 120 8.06 -11.14 18.98
CA ARG A 120 9.34 -11.22 18.27
C ARG A 120 10.26 -10.02 18.53
N GLY A 121 9.86 -9.05 19.34
CA GLY A 121 10.61 -7.82 19.60
C GLY A 121 10.79 -6.92 18.39
N LEU A 122 9.85 -6.98 17.43
CA LEU A 122 9.89 -6.21 16.18
C LEU A 122 8.86 -5.07 16.17
N LEU A 123 7.96 -5.01 17.13
CA LEU A 123 7.00 -3.94 17.30
C LEU A 123 7.66 -2.79 18.05
N TYR A 124 7.78 -1.64 17.42
CA TYR A 124 8.25 -0.41 18.07
C TYR A 124 7.13 0.30 18.81
N LYS A 125 6.02 0.57 18.11
CA LYS A 125 4.86 1.30 18.64
C LYS A 125 3.59 0.87 17.90
N ALA A 126 2.47 0.82 18.59
CA ALA A 126 1.13 0.65 18.03
C ALA A 126 0.23 1.76 18.55
N GLU A 127 -0.49 2.42 17.65
CA GLU A 127 -1.41 3.50 17.98
C GLU A 127 -2.72 3.30 17.21
N THR A 128 -3.81 3.74 17.82
CA THR A 128 -5.10 3.83 17.12
C THR A 128 -5.16 5.15 16.36
N TYR A 129 -5.35 5.05 15.04
CA TYR A 129 -5.49 6.19 14.16
C TYR A 129 -6.88 6.20 13.51
N THR A 130 -7.60 7.30 13.69
CA THR A 130 -8.92 7.49 13.08
C THR A 130 -8.78 8.26 11.77
N HIS A 131 -9.25 7.66 10.70
CA HIS A 131 -9.23 8.26 9.36
C HIS A 131 -10.48 7.89 8.56
N THR A 132 -10.73 8.62 7.48
CA THR A 132 -11.79 8.29 6.54
C THR A 132 -11.45 7.00 5.80
N TYR A 133 -12.38 6.04 5.78
CA TYR A 133 -12.21 4.77 5.10
C TYR A 133 -13.42 4.47 4.20
N PRO A 134 -13.23 3.92 3.00
CA PRO A 134 -14.32 3.60 2.10
C PRO A 134 -15.06 2.33 2.52
N PHE A 135 -16.39 2.41 2.56
CA PHE A 135 -17.29 1.28 2.83
C PHE A 135 -18.17 0.99 1.62
N CYS A 136 -18.60 -0.24 1.49
CA CYS A 136 -19.56 -0.64 0.46
C CYS A 136 -20.92 0.00 0.77
N TRP A 137 -21.45 0.78 -0.17
CA TRP A 137 -22.75 1.46 -0.04
C TRP A 137 -23.96 0.50 0.15
N ARG A 138 -23.79 -0.78 -0.16
CA ARG A 138 -24.86 -1.79 -0.10
C ARG A 138 -24.85 -2.61 1.19
N CYS A 139 -23.70 -2.99 1.70
CA CYS A 139 -23.57 -3.92 2.84
C CYS A 139 -22.68 -3.38 3.97
N ASP A 140 -22.22 -2.14 3.86
CA ASP A 140 -21.43 -1.46 4.88
C ASP A 140 -20.09 -2.16 5.25
N THR A 141 -19.65 -3.07 4.37
CA THR A 141 -18.38 -3.77 4.55
C THR A 141 -17.23 -2.87 4.15
N PRO A 142 -16.12 -2.81 4.91
CA PRO A 142 -14.94 -2.06 4.51
C PRO A 142 -14.37 -2.59 3.20
N LEU A 143 -14.07 -1.68 2.28
CA LEU A 143 -13.50 -2.02 0.98
C LEU A 143 -12.00 -2.23 1.09
N LEU A 144 -11.47 -3.20 0.34
CA LEU A 144 -10.04 -3.44 0.24
C LEU A 144 -9.52 -2.99 -1.12
N TYR A 145 -8.39 -2.30 -1.13
CA TYR A 145 -7.63 -2.13 -2.35
C TYR A 145 -7.07 -3.49 -2.74
N TYR A 146 -7.35 -3.92 -3.97
CA TYR A 146 -7.05 -5.26 -4.42
C TYR A 146 -6.78 -5.30 -5.92
N ALA A 147 -5.61 -5.78 -6.32
CA ALA A 147 -5.24 -5.90 -7.73
C ALA A 147 -6.03 -7.03 -8.40
N ARG A 148 -6.74 -6.73 -9.48
CA ARG A 148 -7.48 -7.69 -10.29
C ARG A 148 -7.12 -7.57 -11.76
N LYS A 149 -6.98 -8.68 -12.45
CA LYS A 149 -6.91 -8.70 -13.90
C LYS A 149 -8.29 -8.37 -14.46
N THR A 150 -8.36 -7.37 -15.32
CA THR A 150 -9.59 -6.97 -15.96
C THR A 150 -9.31 -6.45 -17.38
N TRP A 151 -10.38 -6.34 -18.16
CA TRP A 151 -10.33 -5.76 -19.48
C TRP A 151 -10.61 -4.27 -19.42
N TYR A 152 -9.81 -3.49 -20.16
CA TYR A 152 -10.02 -2.06 -20.34
C TYR A 152 -10.13 -1.72 -21.81
N ILE A 153 -11.09 -0.85 -22.14
CA ILE A 153 -11.17 -0.20 -23.46
C ILE A 153 -10.56 1.19 -23.28
N ARG A 154 -9.49 1.48 -24.03
CA ARG A 154 -8.83 2.79 -23.98
C ARG A 154 -9.65 3.84 -24.73
N THR A 155 -10.78 4.22 -24.17
CA THR A 155 -11.71 5.20 -24.76
C THR A 155 -11.08 6.56 -24.99
N SER A 156 -10.08 6.95 -24.19
CA SER A 156 -9.32 8.18 -24.34
C SER A 156 -8.63 8.32 -25.72
N GLN A 157 -8.23 7.20 -26.35
CA GLN A 157 -7.63 7.24 -27.70
C GLN A 157 -8.64 7.50 -28.81
N VAL A 158 -9.92 7.26 -28.58
CA VAL A 158 -10.99 7.42 -29.53
C VAL A 158 -12.02 8.47 -29.11
N LYS A 159 -11.68 9.26 -28.08
CA LYS A 159 -12.57 10.27 -27.50
C LYS A 159 -13.14 11.22 -28.53
N ASP A 160 -12.26 11.83 -29.32
CA ASP A 160 -12.69 12.86 -30.30
C ASP A 160 -13.62 12.27 -31.37
N ARG A 161 -13.35 11.03 -31.79
CA ARG A 161 -14.23 10.31 -32.72
C ARG A 161 -15.56 9.94 -32.07
N LEU A 162 -15.57 9.55 -30.80
CA LEU A 162 -16.80 9.26 -30.05
C LEU A 162 -17.66 10.51 -29.91
N VAL A 163 -17.07 11.67 -29.60
CA VAL A 163 -17.78 12.96 -29.51
C VAL A 163 -18.36 13.32 -30.86
N ALA A 164 -17.56 13.30 -31.93
CA ALA A 164 -18.03 13.62 -33.29
C ALA A 164 -19.16 12.71 -33.79
N LEU A 165 -19.14 11.42 -33.38
CA LEU A 165 -20.24 10.50 -33.69
C LEU A 165 -21.49 10.78 -32.85
N ASN A 166 -21.30 11.14 -31.58
CA ASN A 166 -22.39 11.51 -30.67
C ASN A 166 -23.15 12.74 -31.18
N ASP A 167 -22.45 13.73 -31.76
CA ASP A 167 -23.04 14.95 -32.32
C ASP A 167 -23.91 14.68 -33.59
N GLN A 168 -23.75 13.51 -34.19
CA GLN A 168 -24.54 13.06 -35.32
C GLN A 168 -25.82 12.32 -34.91
N ILE A 169 -25.98 12.01 -33.63
CA ILE A 169 -27.15 11.30 -33.10
C ILE A 169 -28.30 12.32 -32.91
N ASN A 170 -29.45 11.99 -33.44
CA ASN A 170 -30.66 12.77 -33.17
C ASN A 170 -31.28 12.29 -31.83
N TRP A 171 -30.95 12.99 -30.77
CA TRP A 171 -31.45 12.69 -29.44
C TRP A 171 -32.91 13.12 -29.26
N VAL A 172 -33.74 12.21 -28.69
CA VAL A 172 -35.14 12.51 -28.34
C VAL A 172 -35.38 12.10 -26.90
N PRO A 173 -35.73 13.04 -26.00
CA PRO A 173 -35.75 14.50 -26.20
C PRO A 173 -34.34 15.07 -26.47
N GLY A 174 -34.31 16.21 -27.18
CA GLY A 174 -33.04 16.93 -27.38
C GLY A 174 -32.47 17.43 -26.06
N HIS A 175 -31.18 17.21 -25.85
CA HIS A 175 -30.42 17.65 -24.67
C HIS A 175 -29.49 18.80 -25.03
#